data_a25b5e1b3cc2fc7e80cbaaacdf9b5a4d
#
_entry.id   a25b5e1b3cc2fc7e80cbaaacdf9b5a4d
#
_cell.length_a   1.000
_cell.length_b   1.000
_cell.length_c   1.000
_cell.angle_alpha   90.00
_cell.angle_beta   90.00
_cell.angle_gamma   90.00
#
_symmetry.space_group_name_H-M   'P 1'
#
loop_
_entity.id
_entity.type
_entity.pdbx_description
1 polymer ?
#
loop_
_entity_poly.entity_id
_entity_poly.type
_entity_poly.pdbx_seq_one_letter_code
_entity_poly.pdbx_strand_id
1 'polypeptide(L)'
;MHPELKKAVDTGLALPLMEAFYTIQGEGYHKGSAAFFIRIGGCDVGCHWCDVKESWDANLHPPTYIEEIVAQAKSYADTVVVTGGEPLMWDMNPLTEALQAAGMKTHIETSGAYPLSGNWDWICLSPKKRMLPKPAIYKEADELKVIVYNKDDLQFAEKQALGVADSCKLYLQPEWSRRDTAIPLIVTHVLENPQWMASLQTHKYLKSRSDRPRKASRTCGKGCFGKCQIF
;
A
#
# COMPACT_ATOMS: atom_id res chain seq x y z
N MET A 1 -2.09 24.34 12.07
CA MET A 1 -2.95 24.01 10.88
C MET A 1 -4.07 25.04 10.80
N HIS A 2 -4.33 25.59 9.60
CA HIS A 2 -5.45 26.51 9.38
C HIS A 2 -6.80 25.81 9.67
N PRO A 3 -7.81 26.50 10.30
CA PRO A 3 -9.05 25.87 10.71
C PRO A 3 -9.80 25.14 9.58
N GLU A 4 -9.83 25.69 8.37
CA GLU A 4 -10.45 25.07 7.19
C GLU A 4 -9.76 23.77 6.79
N LEU A 5 -8.43 23.75 6.80
CA LEU A 5 -7.65 22.55 6.47
C LEU A 5 -7.83 21.46 7.54
N LYS A 6 -7.93 21.85 8.83
CA LYS A 6 -8.27 20.90 9.89
C LYS A 6 -9.63 20.30 9.67
N LYS A 7 -10.64 21.10 9.34
CA LYS A 7 -11.98 20.62 9.02
C LYS A 7 -11.96 19.67 7.82
N ALA A 8 -11.18 19.97 6.78
CA ALA A 8 -11.04 19.11 5.61
C ALA A 8 -10.44 17.76 5.97
N VAL A 9 -9.44 17.71 6.86
CA VAL A 9 -8.88 16.45 7.37
C VAL A 9 -9.93 15.67 8.19
N ASP A 10 -10.63 16.36 9.11
CA ASP A 10 -11.64 15.75 9.96
C ASP A 10 -12.83 15.18 9.17
N THR A 11 -13.08 15.70 7.97
CA THR A 11 -14.15 15.23 7.05
C THR A 11 -13.63 14.32 5.93
N GLY A 12 -12.35 13.93 5.94
CA GLY A 12 -11.75 13.09 4.91
C GLY A 12 -11.53 13.75 3.55
N LEU A 13 -11.76 15.08 3.42
CA LEU A 13 -11.55 15.84 2.18
C LEU A 13 -10.09 16.24 1.95
N ALA A 14 -9.24 16.08 2.96
CA ALA A 14 -7.79 16.20 2.86
C ALA A 14 -7.13 15.09 3.66
N LEU A 15 -5.99 14.58 3.16
CA LEU A 15 -5.27 13.47 3.77
C LEU A 15 -3.80 13.88 3.98
N PRO A 16 -3.12 13.37 5.03
CA PRO A 16 -1.69 13.62 5.24
C PRO A 16 -0.90 12.88 4.16
N LEU A 17 -0.65 13.53 3.04
CA LEU A 17 0.04 12.92 1.90
C LEU A 17 1.54 12.89 2.14
N MET A 18 2.09 11.70 2.35
CA MET A 18 3.53 11.51 2.47
C MET A 18 4.23 11.61 1.11
N GLU A 19 3.73 10.89 0.12
CA GLU A 19 4.22 10.92 -1.25
C GLU A 19 3.19 10.37 -2.24
N ALA A 20 3.30 10.80 -3.50
CA ALA A 20 2.53 10.27 -4.60
C ALA A 20 3.44 10.14 -5.82
N PHE A 21 3.41 8.98 -6.50
CA PHE A 21 4.35 8.68 -7.59
C PHE A 21 3.84 7.57 -8.50
N TYR A 22 4.25 7.63 -9.77
CA TYR A 22 3.97 6.60 -10.77
C TYR A 22 5.12 5.62 -10.87
N THR A 23 4.84 4.34 -10.71
CA THR A 23 5.84 3.27 -10.75
C THR A 23 5.20 1.91 -11.08
N ILE A 24 5.96 0.84 -10.92
CA ILE A 24 5.52 -0.54 -11.08
C ILE A 24 5.12 -1.10 -9.70
N GLN A 25 3.93 -1.73 -9.60
CA GLN A 25 3.60 -2.56 -8.44
C GLN A 25 4.63 -3.68 -8.34
N GLY A 26 5.33 -3.71 -7.23
CA GLY A 26 6.46 -4.63 -7.03
C GLY A 26 6.09 -5.91 -6.27
N GLU A 27 4.86 -6.04 -5.78
CA GLU A 27 4.45 -7.06 -4.82
C GLU A 27 3.12 -7.71 -5.20
N GLY A 28 2.87 -8.91 -4.69
CA GLY A 28 1.59 -9.58 -4.73
C GLY A 28 1.08 -9.93 -6.13
N TYR A 29 -0.24 -9.98 -6.24
CA TYR A 29 -0.92 -10.44 -7.47
C TYR A 29 -0.68 -9.52 -8.68
N HIS A 30 -0.73 -8.21 -8.46
CA HIS A 30 -0.55 -7.21 -9.54
C HIS A 30 0.91 -6.86 -9.83
N LYS A 31 1.86 -7.66 -9.34
CA LYS A 31 3.29 -7.46 -9.60
C LYS A 31 3.59 -7.29 -11.08
N GLY A 32 4.36 -6.26 -11.40
CA GLY A 32 4.78 -5.92 -12.77
C GLY A 32 3.85 -4.92 -13.47
N SER A 33 2.67 -4.64 -12.92
CA SER A 33 1.74 -3.67 -13.49
C SER A 33 2.11 -2.24 -13.12
N ALA A 34 1.93 -1.32 -14.05
CA ALA A 34 2.10 0.11 -13.77
C ALA A 34 0.93 0.65 -12.97
N ALA A 35 1.20 1.45 -11.94
CA ALA A 35 0.19 2.08 -11.11
C ALA A 35 0.68 3.41 -10.51
N PHE A 36 -0.26 4.25 -10.14
CA PHE A 36 0.02 5.46 -9.38
C PHE A 36 -0.16 5.18 -7.89
N PHE A 37 0.90 5.38 -7.12
CA PHE A 37 0.92 5.12 -5.68
C PHE A 37 0.62 6.39 -4.91
N ILE A 38 -0.30 6.29 -3.94
CA ILE A 38 -0.65 7.33 -2.99
C ILE A 38 -0.29 6.80 -1.61
N ARG A 39 0.74 7.35 -0.98
CA ARG A 39 1.19 6.97 0.35
C ARG A 39 0.70 7.97 1.38
N ILE A 40 -0.19 7.52 2.27
CA ILE A 40 -0.79 8.31 3.33
C ILE A 40 0.06 8.19 4.61
N GLY A 41 0.28 9.30 5.30
CA GLY A 41 0.93 9.33 6.61
C GLY A 41 -0.02 8.95 7.74
N GLY A 42 0.57 8.48 8.84
CA GLY A 42 -0.13 7.98 10.02
C GLY A 42 -0.12 6.45 10.11
N CYS A 43 0.48 5.90 11.17
CA CYS A 43 0.46 4.48 11.48
C CYS A 43 0.84 4.24 12.94
N ASP A 44 -0.01 3.55 13.67
CA ASP A 44 0.23 3.13 15.06
C ASP A 44 0.40 1.62 15.22
N VAL A 45 0.39 0.88 14.10
CA VAL A 45 0.60 -0.58 14.09
C VAL A 45 1.97 -0.98 14.64
N GLY A 46 2.99 -0.14 14.43
CA GLY A 46 4.28 -0.22 15.12
C GLY A 46 5.12 -1.45 14.78
N CYS A 47 5.18 -1.87 13.52
CA CYS A 47 6.01 -2.99 13.06
C CYS A 47 7.50 -2.66 13.25
N HIS A 48 8.24 -3.46 14.02
CA HIS A 48 9.66 -3.20 14.27
C HIS A 48 10.53 -3.21 12.99
N TRP A 49 10.13 -4.01 12.00
CA TRP A 49 10.79 -4.17 10.69
C TRP A 49 10.22 -3.28 9.59
N CYS A 50 9.39 -2.28 9.94
CA CYS A 50 8.82 -1.36 8.95
C CYS A 50 9.94 -0.66 8.15
N ASP A 51 9.83 -0.68 6.84
CA ASP A 51 10.78 -0.05 5.91
C ASP A 51 10.41 1.40 5.57
N VAL A 52 9.28 1.91 6.11
CA VAL A 52 8.81 3.29 5.90
C VAL A 52 8.36 3.91 7.24
N LYS A 53 9.25 3.93 8.22
CA LYS A 53 8.93 4.48 9.57
C LYS A 53 8.58 5.96 9.55
N GLU A 54 9.02 6.69 8.54
CA GLU A 54 8.69 8.10 8.33
C GLU A 54 7.18 8.31 8.12
N SER A 55 6.45 7.28 7.71
CA SER A 55 4.99 7.33 7.56
C SER A 55 4.22 7.30 8.89
N TRP A 56 4.86 6.99 10.02
CA TRP A 56 4.14 6.76 11.29
C TRP A 56 3.52 8.04 11.86
N ASP A 57 4.24 9.16 11.79
CA ASP A 57 3.72 10.45 12.27
C ASP A 57 3.05 11.23 11.15
N ALA A 58 1.72 11.26 11.18
CA ALA A 58 0.91 12.01 10.22
C ALA A 58 1.22 13.52 10.19
N ASN A 59 1.68 14.08 11.32
CA ASN A 59 1.97 15.52 11.41
C ASN A 59 3.20 15.93 10.58
N LEU A 60 4.05 14.99 10.20
CA LEU A 60 5.20 15.25 9.33
C LEU A 60 4.81 15.40 7.85
N HIS A 61 3.56 15.07 7.50
CA HIS A 61 3.08 15.06 6.14
C HIS A 61 1.99 16.13 5.94
N PRO A 62 2.16 17.03 4.97
CA PRO A 62 1.20 18.10 4.77
C PRO A 62 -0.14 17.54 4.32
N PRO A 63 -1.26 17.96 4.94
CA PRO A 63 -2.57 17.63 4.44
C PRO A 63 -2.74 18.17 3.02
N THR A 64 -3.14 17.29 2.11
CA THR A 64 -3.36 17.58 0.69
C THR A 64 -4.82 17.29 0.36
N TYR A 65 -5.48 18.19 -0.34
CA TYR A 65 -6.86 17.98 -0.75
C TYR A 65 -6.99 16.82 -1.73
N ILE A 66 -8.05 16.03 -1.60
CA ILE A 66 -8.34 14.88 -2.45
C ILE A 66 -8.34 15.27 -3.93
N GLU A 67 -8.92 16.42 -4.28
CA GLU A 67 -8.97 16.91 -5.65
C GLU A 67 -7.58 17.05 -6.28
N GLU A 68 -6.60 17.51 -5.51
CA GLU A 68 -5.20 17.65 -5.97
C GLU A 68 -4.57 16.27 -6.18
N ILE A 69 -4.81 15.33 -5.25
CA ILE A 69 -4.32 13.95 -5.33
C ILE A 69 -4.88 13.26 -6.59
N VAL A 70 -6.20 13.37 -6.81
CA VAL A 70 -6.89 12.76 -7.96
C VAL A 70 -6.42 13.38 -9.26
N ALA A 71 -6.30 14.72 -9.34
CA ALA A 71 -5.80 15.40 -10.53
C ALA A 71 -4.39 14.95 -10.91
N GLN A 72 -3.52 14.75 -9.91
CA GLN A 72 -2.18 14.22 -10.13
C GLN A 72 -2.25 12.77 -10.63
N ALA A 73 -2.99 11.88 -9.96
CA ALA A 73 -3.10 10.47 -10.31
C ALA A 73 -3.59 10.27 -11.75
N LYS A 74 -4.65 10.99 -12.14
CA LYS A 74 -5.28 10.91 -13.46
C LYS A 74 -4.33 11.24 -14.61
N SER A 75 -3.29 12.04 -14.37
CA SER A 75 -2.31 12.38 -15.40
C SER A 75 -1.29 11.27 -15.69
N TYR A 76 -1.30 10.17 -14.92
CA TYR A 76 -0.27 9.12 -15.01
C TYR A 76 -0.81 7.72 -15.25
N ALA A 77 -1.95 7.33 -14.66
CA ALA A 77 -2.39 5.94 -14.68
C ALA A 77 -3.91 5.79 -14.53
N ASP A 78 -4.42 4.63 -14.96
CA ASP A 78 -5.81 4.21 -14.77
C ASP A 78 -6.00 3.40 -13.48
N THR A 79 -4.91 3.03 -12.81
CA THR A 79 -4.92 2.25 -11.55
C THR A 79 -4.15 3.01 -10.47
N VAL A 80 -4.77 3.13 -9.32
CA VAL A 80 -4.19 3.74 -8.12
C VAL A 80 -4.03 2.67 -7.05
N VAL A 81 -2.87 2.68 -6.38
CA VAL A 81 -2.61 1.89 -5.18
C VAL A 81 -2.49 2.84 -3.99
N VAL A 82 -3.45 2.80 -3.10
CA VAL A 82 -3.40 3.54 -1.83
C VAL A 82 -2.67 2.67 -0.80
N THR A 83 -1.64 3.25 -0.22
CA THR A 83 -0.77 2.61 0.77
C THR A 83 -0.33 3.65 1.78
N GLY A 84 0.66 3.35 2.61
CA GLY A 84 1.20 4.39 3.45
C GLY A 84 1.82 3.87 4.73
N GLY A 85 1.48 4.55 5.82
CA GLY A 85 1.44 4.01 7.14
C GLY A 85 0.31 2.97 7.23
N GLU A 86 -0.85 3.37 7.74
CA GLU A 86 -2.07 2.57 7.67
C GLU A 86 -3.20 3.43 7.08
N PRO A 87 -3.57 3.21 5.81
CA PRO A 87 -4.58 4.06 5.16
C PRO A 87 -5.93 4.08 5.88
N LEU A 88 -6.35 2.94 6.45
CA LEU A 88 -7.64 2.82 7.12
C LEU A 88 -7.72 3.53 8.48
N MET A 89 -6.66 4.19 8.94
CA MET A 89 -6.75 5.17 10.04
C MET A 89 -7.59 6.39 9.64
N TRP A 90 -7.79 6.59 8.34
CA TRP A 90 -8.53 7.70 7.76
C TRP A 90 -9.78 7.20 7.06
N ASP A 91 -10.78 8.06 6.91
CA ASP A 91 -11.93 7.75 6.06
C ASP A 91 -11.51 7.82 4.58
N MET A 92 -11.52 6.66 3.91
CA MET A 92 -11.14 6.54 2.50
C MET A 92 -12.33 6.71 1.54
N ASN A 93 -13.57 6.85 2.04
CA ASN A 93 -14.74 7.01 1.17
C ASN A 93 -14.59 8.19 0.21
N PRO A 94 -14.25 9.43 0.66
CA PRO A 94 -14.15 10.56 -0.25
C PRO A 94 -13.06 10.39 -1.32
N LEU A 95 -11.92 9.78 -0.95
CA LEU A 95 -10.83 9.54 -1.91
C LEU A 95 -11.24 8.52 -2.98
N THR A 96 -11.82 7.40 -2.57
CA THR A 96 -12.19 6.34 -3.52
C THR A 96 -13.33 6.75 -4.42
N GLU A 97 -14.34 7.48 -3.91
CA GLU A 97 -15.41 8.05 -4.70
C GLU A 97 -14.87 9.00 -5.79
N ALA A 98 -13.95 9.89 -5.43
CA ALA A 98 -13.35 10.83 -6.36
C ALA A 98 -12.47 10.14 -7.43
N LEU A 99 -11.69 9.12 -7.04
CA LEU A 99 -10.88 8.32 -7.96
C LEU A 99 -11.76 7.54 -8.94
N GLN A 100 -12.81 6.88 -8.46
CA GLN A 100 -13.75 6.13 -9.31
C GLN A 100 -14.56 7.05 -10.23
N ALA A 101 -14.99 8.21 -9.75
CA ALA A 101 -15.62 9.23 -10.59
C ALA A 101 -14.69 9.75 -11.71
N ALA A 102 -13.38 9.71 -11.47
CA ALA A 102 -12.36 9.99 -12.48
C ALA A 102 -12.07 8.82 -13.44
N GLY A 103 -12.74 7.66 -13.26
CA GLY A 103 -12.60 6.46 -14.10
C GLY A 103 -11.40 5.58 -13.71
N MET A 104 -10.86 5.71 -12.50
CA MET A 104 -9.68 4.98 -12.06
C MET A 104 -10.05 3.75 -11.23
N LYS A 105 -9.26 2.69 -11.37
CA LYS A 105 -9.31 1.52 -10.48
C LYS A 105 -8.60 1.82 -9.17
N THR A 106 -9.19 1.34 -8.07
CA THR A 106 -8.74 1.61 -6.71
C THR A 106 -8.27 0.35 -6.02
N HIS A 107 -6.99 0.29 -5.67
CA HIS A 107 -6.40 -0.79 -4.88
C HIS A 107 -5.93 -0.26 -3.52
N ILE A 108 -6.01 -1.08 -2.48
CA ILE A 108 -5.48 -0.74 -1.16
C ILE A 108 -4.48 -1.79 -0.66
N GLU A 109 -3.43 -1.31 -0.02
CA GLU A 109 -2.50 -2.08 0.80
C GLU A 109 -2.71 -1.70 2.28
N THR A 110 -3.25 -2.60 3.09
CA THR A 110 -3.59 -2.31 4.49
C THR A 110 -3.23 -3.46 5.42
N SER A 111 -2.95 -3.14 6.68
CA SER A 111 -2.86 -4.15 7.74
C SER A 111 -4.23 -4.67 8.18
N GLY A 112 -5.31 -3.96 7.85
CA GLY A 112 -6.67 -4.27 8.28
C GLY A 112 -6.95 -3.98 9.75
N ALA A 113 -6.07 -3.29 10.45
CA ALA A 113 -6.19 -3.00 11.88
C ALA A 113 -7.36 -2.06 12.21
N TYR A 114 -7.87 -1.34 11.22
CA TYR A 114 -9.01 -0.43 11.31
C TYR A 114 -10.20 -0.92 10.49
N PRO A 115 -11.42 -0.43 10.76
CA PRO A 115 -12.59 -0.75 9.92
C PRO A 115 -12.34 -0.36 8.46
N LEU A 116 -12.79 -1.21 7.54
CA LEU A 116 -12.70 -0.92 6.12
C LEU A 116 -13.60 0.28 5.78
N SER A 117 -13.02 1.25 5.10
CA SER A 117 -13.71 2.39 4.48
C SER A 117 -13.22 2.55 3.03
N GLY A 118 -14.02 3.18 2.19
CA GLY A 118 -13.75 3.31 0.75
C GLY A 118 -14.26 2.13 -0.07
N ASN A 119 -14.39 2.38 -1.38
CA ASN A 119 -14.77 1.37 -2.38
C ASN A 119 -13.52 0.94 -3.15
N TRP A 120 -13.21 -0.35 -3.12
CA TRP A 120 -11.97 -0.89 -3.64
C TRP A 120 -12.22 -1.95 -4.72
N ASP A 121 -11.48 -1.86 -5.83
CA ASP A 121 -11.45 -2.91 -6.86
C ASP A 121 -10.49 -4.05 -6.48
N TRP A 122 -9.56 -3.79 -5.54
CA TRP A 122 -8.64 -4.79 -5.01
C TRP A 122 -8.19 -4.47 -3.59
N ILE A 123 -8.36 -5.41 -2.68
CA ILE A 123 -7.94 -5.29 -1.28
C ILE A 123 -6.81 -6.28 -0.98
N CYS A 124 -5.59 -5.76 -0.81
CA CYS A 124 -4.46 -6.50 -0.28
C CYS A 124 -4.41 -6.36 1.24
N LEU A 125 -4.81 -7.41 1.94
CA LEU A 125 -4.73 -7.51 3.39
C LEU A 125 -3.36 -8.04 3.80
N SER A 126 -2.59 -7.25 4.53
CA SER A 126 -1.28 -7.62 5.06
C SER A 126 -1.26 -7.60 6.60
N PRO A 127 -1.77 -8.66 7.25
CA PRO A 127 -1.98 -8.71 8.71
C PRO A 127 -0.68 -8.55 9.49
N LYS A 128 -0.78 -7.96 10.67
CA LYS A 128 0.35 -7.75 11.58
C LYS A 128 0.05 -8.35 12.95
N LYS A 129 1.01 -9.09 13.52
CA LYS A 129 0.86 -9.78 14.83
C LYS A 129 0.55 -8.81 15.96
N ARG A 130 1.10 -7.60 15.91
CA ARG A 130 0.95 -6.60 16.97
C ARG A 130 -0.45 -5.99 17.03
N MET A 131 -1.10 -5.83 15.89
CA MET A 131 -2.45 -5.31 15.76
C MET A 131 -3.16 -6.10 14.67
N LEU A 132 -4.00 -7.06 15.10
CA LEU A 132 -4.68 -7.97 14.18
C LEU A 132 -5.76 -7.25 13.37
N PRO A 133 -6.04 -7.72 12.15
CA PRO A 133 -7.12 -7.20 11.33
C PRO A 133 -8.48 -7.26 12.02
N LYS A 134 -9.36 -6.32 11.70
CA LYS A 134 -10.76 -6.40 12.08
C LYS A 134 -11.42 -7.60 11.39
N PRO A 135 -12.30 -8.38 12.08
CA PRO A 135 -12.86 -9.61 11.51
C PRO A 135 -13.56 -9.44 10.15
N ALA A 136 -14.20 -8.31 9.94
CA ALA A 136 -14.96 -8.06 8.71
C ALA A 136 -14.07 -8.02 7.45
N ILE A 137 -12.84 -7.47 7.54
CA ILE A 137 -11.99 -7.24 6.35
C ILE A 137 -11.50 -8.54 5.71
N TYR A 138 -11.43 -9.64 6.46
CA TYR A 138 -10.99 -10.93 5.92
C TYR A 138 -11.89 -11.42 4.77
N LYS A 139 -13.19 -11.13 4.85
CA LYS A 139 -14.16 -11.55 3.83
C LYS A 139 -14.12 -10.70 2.56
N GLU A 140 -13.59 -9.50 2.70
CA GLU A 140 -13.46 -8.53 1.60
C GLU A 140 -12.08 -8.60 0.92
N ALA A 141 -11.12 -9.34 1.51
CA ALA A 141 -9.76 -9.41 0.99
C ALA A 141 -9.67 -10.22 -0.31
N ASP A 142 -9.14 -9.61 -1.37
CA ASP A 142 -8.80 -10.29 -2.63
C ASP A 142 -7.44 -10.97 -2.55
N GLU A 143 -6.55 -10.42 -1.71
CA GLU A 143 -5.19 -10.88 -1.49
C GLU A 143 -4.85 -10.86 0.00
N LEU A 144 -4.32 -11.96 0.50
CA LEU A 144 -3.70 -12.06 1.82
C LEU A 144 -2.18 -12.15 1.63
N LYS A 145 -1.44 -11.11 2.05
CA LYS A 145 0.01 -11.04 1.92
C LYS A 145 0.68 -11.00 3.28
N VAL A 146 1.27 -12.10 3.71
CA VAL A 146 1.92 -12.20 5.02
C VAL A 146 3.43 -12.02 4.88
N ILE A 147 3.98 -11.10 5.68
CA ILE A 147 5.43 -10.87 5.75
C ILE A 147 6.06 -11.92 6.64
N VAL A 148 7.08 -12.60 6.12
CA VAL A 148 7.83 -13.66 6.80
C VAL A 148 9.19 -13.11 7.23
N TYR A 149 9.37 -12.94 8.53
CA TYR A 149 10.62 -12.58 9.18
C TYR A 149 11.34 -13.82 9.71
N ASN A 150 10.57 -14.81 10.22
CA ASN A 150 11.05 -16.08 10.74
C ASN A 150 10.01 -17.20 10.56
N LYS A 151 10.32 -18.42 11.03
CA LYS A 151 9.47 -19.61 10.87
C LYS A 151 8.08 -19.45 11.53
N ASP A 152 7.97 -18.71 12.63
CA ASP A 152 6.69 -18.55 13.34
C ASP A 152 5.68 -17.71 12.53
N ASP A 153 6.17 -16.95 11.53
CA ASP A 153 5.31 -16.17 10.64
C ASP A 153 4.55 -17.06 9.65
N LEU A 154 5.05 -18.26 9.34
CA LEU A 154 4.33 -19.24 8.52
C LEU A 154 3.10 -19.77 9.26
N GLN A 155 3.24 -20.10 10.56
CA GLN A 155 2.09 -20.51 11.37
C GLN A 155 1.07 -19.37 11.54
N PHE A 156 1.55 -18.13 11.65
CA PHE A 156 0.69 -16.95 11.66
C PHE A 156 -0.06 -16.82 10.34
N ALA A 157 0.61 -17.02 9.20
CA ALA A 157 0.00 -16.97 7.88
C ALA A 157 -1.14 -17.99 7.74
N GLU A 158 -0.92 -19.25 8.13
CA GLU A 158 -1.95 -20.28 8.10
C GLU A 158 -3.19 -19.89 8.94
N LYS A 159 -2.97 -19.32 10.15
CA LYS A 159 -4.07 -18.85 10.98
C LYS A 159 -4.87 -17.71 10.32
N GLN A 160 -4.17 -16.80 9.63
CA GLN A 160 -4.84 -15.69 8.95
C GLN A 160 -5.63 -16.18 7.72
N ALA A 161 -5.11 -17.19 7.02
CA ALA A 161 -5.75 -17.77 5.84
C ALA A 161 -7.12 -18.40 6.15
N LEU A 162 -7.32 -18.88 7.36
CA LEU A 162 -8.63 -19.42 7.78
C LEU A 162 -9.76 -18.37 7.77
N GLY A 163 -9.42 -17.08 7.77
CA GLY A 163 -10.39 -15.98 7.83
C GLY A 163 -10.88 -15.51 6.46
N VAL A 164 -10.08 -15.70 5.41
CA VAL A 164 -10.37 -15.17 4.07
C VAL A 164 -11.26 -16.11 3.24
N ALA A 165 -11.79 -15.61 2.13
CA ALA A 165 -12.56 -16.42 1.19
C ALA A 165 -11.65 -17.35 0.36
N ASP A 166 -12.18 -18.45 -0.18
CA ASP A 166 -11.44 -19.40 -1.02
C ASP A 166 -10.88 -18.77 -2.30
N SER A 167 -11.50 -17.70 -2.79
CA SER A 167 -11.04 -16.93 -3.94
C SER A 167 -9.83 -16.04 -3.66
N CYS A 168 -9.57 -15.73 -2.37
CA CYS A 168 -8.49 -14.86 -1.93
C CYS A 168 -7.12 -15.46 -2.32
N LYS A 169 -6.24 -14.63 -2.87
CA LYS A 169 -4.89 -15.05 -3.25
C LYS A 169 -3.97 -15.00 -2.05
N LEU A 170 -3.28 -16.11 -1.75
CA LEU A 170 -2.43 -16.25 -0.58
C LEU A 170 -0.96 -16.04 -0.94
N TYR A 171 -0.31 -15.04 -0.32
CA TYR A 171 1.08 -14.70 -0.56
C TYR A 171 1.92 -14.68 0.71
N LEU A 172 3.12 -15.27 0.61
CA LEU A 172 4.19 -15.15 1.59
C LEU A 172 5.28 -14.26 1.02
N GLN A 173 5.68 -13.22 1.74
CA GLN A 173 6.70 -12.30 1.30
C GLN A 173 7.82 -12.20 2.34
N PRO A 174 9.11 -12.39 1.94
CA PRO A 174 10.20 -12.24 2.89
C PRO A 174 10.30 -10.78 3.35
N GLU A 175 10.49 -10.58 4.65
CA GLU A 175 10.95 -9.29 5.15
C GLU A 175 12.33 -8.98 4.53
N TRP A 176 12.51 -7.75 4.05
CA TRP A 176 13.63 -7.42 3.17
C TRP A 176 15.01 -7.65 3.79
N SER A 177 15.21 -7.29 5.06
CA SER A 177 16.49 -7.47 5.75
C SER A 177 16.80 -8.94 6.05
N ARG A 178 15.76 -9.78 6.09
CA ARG A 178 15.84 -11.22 6.40
C ARG A 178 15.63 -12.10 5.16
N ARG A 179 15.55 -11.53 3.97
CA ARG A 179 15.21 -12.26 2.74
C ARG A 179 16.06 -13.51 2.52
N ASP A 180 17.36 -13.44 2.81
CA ASP A 180 18.28 -14.56 2.56
C ASP A 180 17.97 -15.79 3.45
N THR A 181 17.39 -15.56 4.63
CA THR A 181 16.95 -16.63 5.56
C THR A 181 15.46 -16.96 5.40
N ALA A 182 14.62 -15.98 5.02
CA ALA A 182 13.19 -16.17 4.89
C ALA A 182 12.79 -16.82 3.56
N ILE A 183 13.50 -16.55 2.45
CA ILE A 183 13.19 -17.15 1.13
C ILE A 183 13.23 -18.68 1.17
N PRO A 184 14.25 -19.37 1.71
CA PRO A 184 14.23 -20.82 1.79
C PRO A 184 13.04 -21.37 2.57
N LEU A 185 12.64 -20.72 3.67
CA LEU A 185 11.46 -21.10 4.45
C LEU A 185 10.17 -20.98 3.62
N ILE A 186 10.01 -19.86 2.89
CA ILE A 186 8.86 -19.62 2.02
C ILE A 186 8.81 -20.67 0.90
N VAL A 187 9.94 -20.93 0.24
CA VAL A 187 10.01 -21.90 -0.85
C VAL A 187 9.57 -23.30 -0.38
N THR A 188 10.13 -23.76 0.76
CA THR A 188 9.73 -25.06 1.33
C THR A 188 8.23 -25.06 1.64
N HIS A 189 7.72 -24.03 2.30
CA HIS A 189 6.31 -23.95 2.67
C HIS A 189 5.37 -23.93 1.46
N VAL A 190 5.69 -23.18 0.41
CA VAL A 190 4.90 -23.13 -0.83
C VAL A 190 4.88 -24.46 -1.56
N LEU A 191 6.01 -25.20 -1.59
CA LEU A 191 6.08 -26.52 -2.21
C LEU A 191 5.24 -27.57 -1.44
N GLU A 192 5.15 -27.44 -0.13
CA GLU A 192 4.32 -28.31 0.73
C GLU A 192 2.84 -27.87 0.76
N ASN A 193 2.55 -26.60 0.47
CA ASN A 193 1.22 -25.98 0.56
C ASN A 193 0.94 -25.16 -0.72
N PRO A 194 0.55 -25.80 -1.84
CA PRO A 194 0.49 -25.17 -3.16
C PRO A 194 -0.59 -24.10 -3.34
N GLN A 195 -1.47 -23.89 -2.36
CA GLN A 195 -2.40 -22.76 -2.31
C GLN A 195 -1.67 -21.41 -2.04
N TRP A 196 -0.46 -21.44 -1.47
CA TRP A 196 0.37 -20.29 -1.24
C TRP A 196 1.26 -19.97 -2.44
N MET A 197 1.56 -18.68 -2.62
CA MET A 197 2.47 -18.18 -3.63
C MET A 197 3.57 -17.32 -2.98
N ALA A 198 4.77 -17.35 -3.54
CA ALA A 198 5.85 -16.46 -3.10
C ALA A 198 5.69 -15.08 -3.74
N SER A 199 5.70 -14.02 -2.92
CA SER A 199 5.82 -12.64 -3.35
C SER A 199 7.23 -12.12 -3.05
N LEU A 200 7.80 -11.37 -3.97
CA LEU A 200 9.05 -10.64 -3.74
C LEU A 200 8.78 -9.14 -3.90
N GLN A 201 9.64 -8.31 -3.29
CA GLN A 201 9.65 -6.87 -3.53
C GLN A 201 10.44 -6.57 -4.81
N THR A 202 9.85 -6.90 -5.97
CA THR A 202 10.56 -6.82 -7.27
C THR A 202 10.98 -5.41 -7.64
N HIS A 203 10.27 -4.38 -7.15
CA HIS A 203 10.64 -2.98 -7.33
C HIS A 203 12.05 -2.68 -6.79
N LYS A 204 12.51 -3.37 -5.74
CA LYS A 204 13.86 -3.20 -5.18
C LYS A 204 14.94 -3.75 -6.12
N TYR A 205 14.65 -4.82 -6.87
CA TYR A 205 15.55 -5.37 -7.89
C TYR A 205 15.55 -4.55 -9.17
N LEU A 206 14.38 -4.05 -9.57
CA LEU A 206 14.22 -3.23 -10.78
C LEU A 206 14.72 -1.79 -10.59
N LYS A 207 15.14 -1.41 -9.37
CA LYS A 207 15.51 -0.03 -9.01
C LYS A 207 14.43 0.98 -9.45
N SER A 208 13.16 0.60 -9.27
CA SER A 208 12.04 1.45 -9.59
C SER A 208 12.03 2.70 -8.69
N ARG A 209 11.20 3.68 -9.00
CA ARG A 209 11.22 5.01 -8.36
C ARG A 209 11.08 4.98 -6.83
N SER A 210 10.46 3.94 -6.26
CA SER A 210 10.32 3.76 -4.81
C SER A 210 11.67 3.61 -4.07
N ASP A 211 12.72 3.18 -4.77
CA ASP A 211 14.06 2.98 -4.21
C ASP A 211 15.02 4.14 -4.53
N ARG A 212 14.58 5.17 -5.24
CA ARG A 212 15.41 6.34 -5.53
C ARG A 212 15.39 7.31 -4.37
N PRO A 213 16.55 7.80 -3.90
CA PRO A 213 16.56 8.86 -2.90
C PRO A 213 15.80 10.09 -3.43
N ARG A 214 14.98 10.68 -2.56
CA ARG A 214 14.19 11.86 -2.90
C ARG A 214 15.10 12.96 -3.46
N LYS A 215 15.04 13.22 -4.75
CA LYS A 215 15.48 14.51 -5.26
C LYS A 215 14.42 15.51 -4.85
N ALA A 216 14.84 16.55 -4.12
CA ALA A 216 13.99 17.66 -3.74
C ALA A 216 13.09 18.06 -4.93
N SER A 217 11.80 18.27 -4.65
CA SER A 217 10.79 18.66 -5.62
C SER A 217 11.34 19.79 -6.51
N ARG A 218 11.61 19.49 -7.75
CA ARG A 218 11.70 20.57 -8.74
C ARG A 218 10.28 21.07 -8.91
N THR A 219 9.99 22.23 -8.35
CA THR A 219 8.85 23.03 -8.73
C THR A 219 8.85 23.12 -10.24
N CYS A 220 7.85 22.53 -10.88
CA CYS A 220 7.67 22.65 -12.32
C CYS A 220 7.21 24.08 -12.58
N GLY A 221 8.18 24.97 -12.86
CA GLY A 221 7.91 26.27 -13.42
C GLY A 221 7.21 26.07 -14.77
N LYS A 222 6.15 26.83 -15.01
CA LYS A 222 5.39 26.87 -16.27
C LYS A 222 6.36 26.88 -17.47
N GLY A 223 6.29 25.85 -18.32
CA GLY A 223 6.91 25.82 -19.63
C GLY A 223 8.00 24.77 -19.81
N CYS A 224 7.62 23.49 -19.98
CA CYS A 224 8.45 22.49 -20.64
C CYS A 224 7.56 21.43 -21.31
N PHE A 225 7.15 21.69 -22.52
CA PHE A 225 6.91 20.66 -23.52
C PHE A 225 8.30 20.12 -23.94
N GLY A 226 8.61 18.89 -23.62
CA GLY A 226 9.89 18.31 -24.03
C GLY A 226 10.08 16.90 -23.51
N LYS A 227 9.78 15.92 -24.37
CA LYS A 227 10.28 14.54 -24.45
C LYS A 227 10.71 13.88 -23.11
N CYS A 228 9.83 13.06 -22.57
CA CYS A 228 10.17 12.01 -21.61
C CYS A 228 11.02 10.96 -22.34
N GLN A 229 12.33 10.95 -22.14
CA GLN A 229 13.16 9.80 -22.49
C GLN A 229 13.02 8.74 -21.41
N ILE A 230 12.52 7.61 -21.84
CA ILE A 230 12.49 6.33 -21.11
C ILE A 230 13.91 5.79 -21.08
N PHE A 231 14.52 5.71 -19.90
CA PHE A 231 15.57 4.75 -19.55
C PHE A 231 15.44 4.41 -18.07
#